data_f1f3012a3a277601257f7db4a313a937
#
_entry.id   f1f3012a3a277601257f7db4a313a937
#
_cell.length_a   1.000
_cell.length_b   1.000
_cell.length_c   1.000
_cell.angle_alpha   90.00
_cell.angle_beta   90.00
_cell.angle_gamma   90.00
#
_symmetry.space_group_name_H-M   'P 1'
#
loop_
_entity.id
_entity.type
_entity.pdbx_description
1 polymer ?
#
loop_
_entity_poly.entity_id
_entity_poly.type
_entity_poly.pdbx_seq_one_letter_code
_entity_poly.pdbx_strand_id
1 'polypeptide(L)'
;MGHMIIDGRKVEFTDEKNVLSVIRKAGINIPTLCYHSEVSTFGACRLCTVEDERGKTFASCSEQPRDGMVIYTNSGRVKKYRKLIVELLLAAHCRDCTTCVKSGECVLQELAHRLGVQTIRFKNTREYHELDTSSPSLVRDPNKCILCGDCVRACEELQGIGALGFAFRGTEAMVMPAFNKKIAETECVNCGQCRVYCPTGAIAIKTHMNEAWEALADPNIRVVAQIAPAVRVAVGDHYGLTKGKSVMGKIVNALHRMGFDEVYDTSFSADLTIMEESAEFLDRIKKGEKLPLLTSCCPAWVKFITDQYKEYIPNLSTCRSPQGMLSAVIKEYFRDPEHAGGKKTVMISIMPCTAKKAEAVRPNSFTDGEQDTDIVITTTELLRMIDNFGLDFATLDPEACDMPFGFGSGGGVIFGVTGGVTEAVLRRLTPDHSKETMHEIAECGVRGDEGIKEFTVPYEGMNLNICVASGLANARTVMEQVKNGEKEYHLIEIMACRRGCIMGGGQPTRSGDRTKALRAKGLYNADNTTIIKKADENPLVLELYNGLLKGKEHHLLHNDSY
;
A
#
# COMPACT_ATOMS: atom_id res chain seq x y z
N MET A 1 -29.65 21.73 0.12
CA MET A 1 -30.09 20.85 -0.98
C MET A 1 -30.37 21.72 -2.19
N GLY A 2 -29.73 21.41 -3.31
CA GLY A 2 -29.90 22.16 -4.56
C GLY A 2 -30.04 21.20 -5.74
N HIS A 3 -30.30 21.73 -6.94
CA HIS A 3 -30.34 20.93 -8.15
C HIS A 3 -29.56 21.60 -9.28
N MET A 4 -28.99 20.77 -10.15
CA MET A 4 -28.35 21.19 -11.40
C MET A 4 -29.06 20.55 -12.59
N ILE A 5 -28.96 21.17 -13.75
CA ILE A 5 -29.39 20.56 -15.02
C ILE A 5 -28.12 20.13 -15.78
N ILE A 6 -27.93 18.82 -15.91
CA ILE A 6 -26.76 18.24 -16.56
C ILE A 6 -27.21 17.51 -17.82
N ASP A 7 -26.79 18.00 -19.01
CA ASP A 7 -27.21 17.47 -20.32
C ASP A 7 -28.75 17.33 -20.44
N GLY A 8 -29.50 18.32 -19.91
CA GLY A 8 -30.96 18.38 -19.92
C GLY A 8 -31.63 17.54 -18.80
N ARG A 9 -30.89 16.88 -17.91
CA ARG A 9 -31.45 16.11 -16.80
C ARG A 9 -31.27 16.85 -15.48
N LYS A 10 -32.32 16.89 -14.66
CA LYS A 10 -32.27 17.43 -13.29
C LYS A 10 -31.55 16.46 -12.37
N VAL A 11 -30.51 16.92 -11.67
CA VAL A 11 -29.69 16.17 -10.73
C VAL A 11 -29.63 16.94 -9.41
N GLU A 12 -30.01 16.28 -8.33
CA GLU A 12 -29.97 16.85 -6.98
C GLU A 12 -28.58 16.68 -6.36
N PHE A 13 -28.17 17.71 -5.60
CA PHE A 13 -26.93 17.69 -4.82
C PHE A 13 -27.16 18.23 -3.40
N THR A 14 -26.30 17.83 -2.46
CA THR A 14 -26.35 18.24 -1.04
C THR A 14 -25.02 18.85 -0.61
N ASP A 15 -23.99 18.06 -0.53
CA ASP A 15 -22.66 18.35 0.03
C ASP A 15 -21.50 18.04 -0.93
N GLU A 16 -21.83 17.78 -2.20
CA GLU A 16 -20.82 17.50 -3.20
C GLU A 16 -19.82 18.66 -3.33
N LYS A 17 -18.52 18.36 -3.15
CA LYS A 17 -17.43 19.36 -3.09
C LYS A 17 -17.27 20.20 -4.37
N ASN A 18 -17.67 19.66 -5.52
CA ASN A 18 -17.50 20.32 -6.83
C ASN A 18 -18.49 19.77 -7.86
N VAL A 19 -18.61 20.48 -8.97
CA VAL A 19 -19.49 20.12 -10.10
C VAL A 19 -19.16 18.72 -10.65
N LEU A 20 -17.88 18.33 -10.69
CA LEU A 20 -17.46 16.99 -11.15
C LEU A 20 -18.08 15.86 -10.30
N SER A 21 -18.18 16.07 -8.99
CA SER A 21 -18.78 15.08 -8.08
C SER A 21 -20.27 14.89 -8.37
N VAL A 22 -21.00 15.99 -8.66
CA VAL A 22 -22.43 15.92 -9.05
C VAL A 22 -22.60 15.22 -10.40
N ILE A 23 -21.72 15.50 -11.37
CA ILE A 23 -21.72 14.83 -12.67
C ILE A 23 -21.51 13.32 -12.53
N ARG A 24 -20.56 12.91 -11.68
CA ARG A 24 -20.28 11.49 -11.40
C ARG A 24 -21.43 10.80 -10.68
N LYS A 25 -22.09 11.50 -9.75
CA LYS A 25 -23.34 11.03 -9.09
C LYS A 25 -24.45 10.76 -10.10
N ALA A 26 -24.53 11.57 -11.16
CA ALA A 26 -25.47 11.37 -12.27
C ALA A 26 -25.09 10.19 -13.21
N GLY A 27 -24.04 9.43 -12.91
CA GLY A 27 -23.58 8.29 -13.72
C GLY A 27 -22.77 8.69 -14.96
N ILE A 28 -22.38 9.97 -15.10
CA ILE A 28 -21.64 10.48 -16.26
C ILE A 28 -20.14 10.41 -15.96
N ASN A 29 -19.40 9.62 -16.74
CA ASN A 29 -17.96 9.47 -16.60
C ASN A 29 -17.19 10.49 -17.45
N ILE A 30 -16.85 11.64 -16.83
CA ILE A 30 -15.96 12.64 -17.43
C ILE A 30 -14.50 12.27 -17.12
N PRO A 31 -13.58 12.34 -18.11
CA PRO A 31 -12.19 12.03 -17.92
C PRO A 31 -11.48 13.06 -17.03
N THR A 32 -10.56 12.55 -16.19
CA THR A 32 -9.64 13.36 -15.36
C THR A 32 -8.28 12.68 -15.31
N LEU A 33 -7.21 13.48 -15.20
CA LEU A 33 -5.83 12.99 -15.00
C LEU A 33 -5.15 13.65 -13.79
N CYS A 34 -5.74 14.69 -13.20
CA CYS A 34 -5.16 15.41 -12.07
C CYS A 34 -6.15 15.61 -10.91
N TYR A 35 -7.22 14.84 -10.87
CA TYR A 35 -8.22 14.94 -9.80
C TYR A 35 -8.33 13.62 -9.04
N HIS A 36 -8.12 13.72 -7.76
CA HIS A 36 -8.35 12.68 -6.77
C HIS A 36 -9.16 13.25 -5.60
N SER A 37 -10.13 12.48 -5.09
CA SER A 37 -10.98 12.90 -3.97
C SER A 37 -10.25 13.06 -2.63
N GLU A 38 -9.08 12.42 -2.51
CA GLU A 38 -8.29 12.37 -1.25
C GLU A 38 -7.22 13.46 -1.16
N VAL A 39 -6.96 14.20 -2.24
CA VAL A 39 -6.00 15.31 -2.27
C VAL A 39 -6.66 16.58 -2.78
N SER A 40 -6.03 17.72 -2.56
CA SER A 40 -6.50 19.03 -3.01
C SER A 40 -6.74 19.08 -4.53
N THR A 41 -7.61 19.97 -4.97
CA THR A 41 -7.89 20.15 -6.40
C THR A 41 -6.84 21.03 -7.05
N PHE A 42 -6.19 20.54 -8.10
CA PHE A 42 -5.15 21.28 -8.82
C PHE A 42 -5.63 21.89 -10.14
N GLY A 43 -6.54 21.21 -10.88
CA GLY A 43 -7.14 21.73 -12.10
C GLY A 43 -6.21 21.80 -13.32
N ALA A 44 -5.03 21.17 -13.29
CA ALA A 44 -4.01 21.28 -14.34
C ALA A 44 -4.39 20.63 -15.66
N CYS A 45 -4.98 19.43 -15.65
CA CYS A 45 -5.19 18.63 -16.87
C CYS A 45 -6.31 19.14 -17.77
N ARG A 46 -7.28 19.89 -17.25
CA ARG A 46 -8.42 20.48 -17.96
C ARG A 46 -9.36 19.48 -18.68
N LEU A 47 -9.19 18.20 -18.49
CA LEU A 47 -10.01 17.18 -19.15
C LEU A 47 -11.46 17.14 -18.63
N CYS A 48 -11.68 17.56 -17.38
CA CYS A 48 -13.00 17.69 -16.79
C CYS A 48 -13.79 18.93 -17.26
N THR A 49 -13.34 19.64 -18.30
CA THR A 49 -14.00 20.81 -18.86
C THR A 49 -15.44 20.48 -19.27
N VAL A 50 -16.37 21.36 -18.88
CA VAL A 50 -17.78 21.39 -19.26
C VAL A 50 -18.15 22.76 -19.81
N GLU A 51 -19.31 22.88 -20.41
CA GLU A 51 -19.83 24.15 -21.00
C GLU A 51 -21.12 24.55 -20.28
N ASP A 52 -21.27 25.83 -19.97
CA ASP A 52 -22.54 26.38 -19.43
C ASP A 52 -23.52 26.73 -20.54
N GLU A 53 -24.74 27.19 -20.17
CA GLU A 53 -25.79 27.62 -21.11
C GLU A 53 -25.39 28.81 -21.99
N ARG A 54 -24.36 29.60 -21.57
CA ARG A 54 -23.85 30.77 -22.29
C ARG A 54 -22.67 30.43 -23.20
N GLY A 55 -22.31 29.15 -23.28
CA GLY A 55 -21.16 28.68 -24.07
C GLY A 55 -19.80 28.91 -23.40
N LYS A 56 -19.74 29.32 -22.12
CA LYS A 56 -18.49 29.45 -21.36
C LYS A 56 -18.04 28.07 -20.89
N THR A 57 -16.76 27.77 -21.09
CA THR A 57 -16.15 26.50 -20.65
C THR A 57 -15.35 26.68 -19.36
N PHE A 58 -15.45 25.71 -18.45
CA PHE A 58 -14.72 25.70 -17.18
C PHE A 58 -14.41 24.29 -16.71
N ALA A 59 -13.44 24.15 -15.79
CA ALA A 59 -13.07 22.86 -15.22
C ALA A 59 -14.03 22.48 -14.09
N SER A 60 -14.81 21.42 -14.27
CA SER A 60 -15.82 21.00 -13.30
C SER A 60 -15.25 20.54 -11.95
N CYS A 61 -13.97 20.11 -11.89
CA CYS A 61 -13.31 19.70 -10.64
C CYS A 61 -13.01 20.86 -9.68
N SER A 62 -12.91 22.10 -10.20
CA SER A 62 -12.55 23.30 -9.43
C SER A 62 -13.71 24.31 -9.25
N GLU A 63 -14.89 24.00 -9.74
CA GLU A 63 -16.07 24.84 -9.60
C GLU A 63 -17.06 24.20 -8.61
N GLN A 64 -17.65 25.03 -7.72
CA GLN A 64 -18.67 24.57 -6.78
C GLN A 64 -20.05 24.48 -7.46
N PRO A 65 -20.86 23.46 -7.11
CA PRO A 65 -22.22 23.36 -7.63
C PRO A 65 -23.10 24.50 -7.09
N ARG A 66 -23.96 25.02 -7.95
CA ARG A 66 -24.94 26.08 -7.60
C ARG A 66 -26.33 25.65 -8.02
N ASP A 67 -27.34 26.03 -7.22
CA ASP A 67 -28.72 25.72 -7.54
C ASP A 67 -29.15 26.38 -8.86
N GLY A 68 -29.87 25.61 -9.68
CA GLY A 68 -30.30 26.04 -11.02
C GLY A 68 -29.18 26.03 -12.08
N MET A 69 -27.96 25.67 -11.77
CA MET A 69 -26.83 25.65 -12.74
C MET A 69 -27.11 24.69 -13.89
N VAL A 70 -26.98 25.15 -15.12
CA VAL A 70 -27.15 24.35 -16.35
C VAL A 70 -25.77 24.10 -16.99
N ILE A 71 -25.45 22.86 -17.26
CA ILE A 71 -24.16 22.46 -17.87
C ILE A 71 -24.32 21.37 -18.93
N TYR A 72 -23.42 21.40 -19.89
CA TYR A 72 -23.29 20.41 -20.96
C TYR A 72 -21.93 19.71 -20.84
N THR A 73 -21.97 18.41 -20.65
CA THR A 73 -20.76 17.60 -20.43
C THR A 73 -20.14 17.09 -21.72
N ASN A 74 -20.86 17.12 -22.84
CA ASN A 74 -20.49 16.44 -24.08
C ASN A 74 -20.84 17.22 -25.36
N SER A 75 -20.83 18.58 -25.30
CA SER A 75 -21.02 19.42 -26.48
C SER A 75 -19.90 19.24 -27.52
N GLY A 76 -20.15 19.64 -28.77
CA GLY A 76 -19.16 19.57 -29.83
C GLY A 76 -17.89 20.36 -29.51
N ARG A 77 -18.00 21.48 -28.79
CA ARG A 77 -16.85 22.28 -28.30
C ARG A 77 -16.06 21.54 -27.25
N VAL A 78 -16.72 20.97 -26.24
CA VAL A 78 -16.08 20.21 -25.16
C VAL A 78 -15.34 18.98 -25.71
N LYS A 79 -15.92 18.26 -26.68
CA LYS A 79 -15.25 17.13 -27.35
C LYS A 79 -13.96 17.57 -28.06
N LYS A 80 -14.01 18.67 -28.81
CA LYS A 80 -12.82 19.24 -29.49
C LYS A 80 -11.74 19.62 -28.49
N TYR A 81 -12.09 20.27 -27.37
CA TYR A 81 -11.14 20.65 -26.34
C TYR A 81 -10.47 19.45 -25.68
N ARG A 82 -11.24 18.44 -25.28
CA ARG A 82 -10.65 17.22 -24.68
C ARG A 82 -9.70 16.50 -25.63
N LYS A 83 -10.07 16.39 -26.92
CA LYS A 83 -9.20 15.80 -27.93
C LYS A 83 -7.90 16.60 -28.08
N LEU A 84 -7.99 17.93 -28.17
CA LEU A 84 -6.82 18.82 -28.25
C LEU A 84 -5.92 18.72 -27.03
N ILE A 85 -6.49 18.67 -25.82
CA ILE A 85 -5.75 18.53 -24.57
C ILE A 85 -4.97 17.22 -24.56
N VAL A 86 -5.60 16.09 -24.91
CA VAL A 86 -4.91 14.80 -24.97
C VAL A 86 -3.81 14.80 -26.02
N GLU A 87 -4.03 15.42 -27.18
CA GLU A 87 -3.02 15.58 -28.22
C GLU A 87 -1.80 16.40 -27.72
N LEU A 88 -2.03 17.48 -26.97
CA LEU A 88 -0.96 18.28 -26.35
C LEU A 88 -0.20 17.49 -25.28
N LEU A 89 -0.89 16.73 -24.44
CA LEU A 89 -0.25 15.87 -23.43
C LEU A 89 0.61 14.79 -24.10
N LEU A 90 0.14 14.19 -25.18
CA LEU A 90 0.88 13.19 -25.95
C LEU A 90 2.07 13.80 -26.71
N ALA A 91 1.97 15.06 -27.14
CA ALA A 91 3.08 15.76 -27.79
C ALA A 91 4.28 15.93 -26.84
N ALA A 92 4.03 16.16 -25.55
CA ALA A 92 5.06 16.34 -24.53
C ALA A 92 5.45 15.04 -23.78
N HIS A 93 4.84 13.92 -24.13
CA HIS A 93 5.04 12.60 -23.48
C HIS A 93 5.88 11.70 -24.38
N CYS A 94 6.81 10.92 -23.79
CA CYS A 94 7.44 9.84 -24.53
C CYS A 94 6.37 8.80 -24.89
N ARG A 95 6.34 8.37 -26.15
CA ARG A 95 5.28 7.49 -26.67
C ARG A 95 5.71 6.04 -26.83
N ASP A 96 6.69 5.62 -26.04
CA ASP A 96 7.23 4.25 -26.04
C ASP A 96 6.28 3.28 -25.33
N CYS A 97 5.01 3.25 -25.76
CA CYS A 97 3.93 2.54 -25.06
C CYS A 97 4.17 1.03 -24.98
N THR A 98 4.78 0.43 -26.01
CA THR A 98 5.03 -1.01 -26.08
C THR A 98 6.00 -1.52 -25.02
N THR A 99 6.95 -0.67 -24.60
CA THR A 99 7.94 -0.98 -23.55
C THR A 99 7.61 -0.32 -22.20
N CYS A 100 6.50 0.41 -22.13
CA CYS A 100 6.11 1.15 -20.93
C CYS A 100 5.54 0.21 -19.87
N VAL A 101 5.97 0.40 -18.61
CA VAL A 101 5.44 -0.33 -17.44
C VAL A 101 3.93 -0.15 -17.22
N LYS A 102 3.30 0.84 -17.86
CA LYS A 102 1.85 1.11 -17.81
C LYS A 102 1.13 0.70 -19.11
N SER A 103 1.79 -0.01 -20.02
CA SER A 103 1.14 -0.49 -21.26
C SER A 103 -0.12 -1.29 -20.93
N GLY A 104 -1.21 -1.03 -21.65
CA GLY A 104 -2.53 -1.65 -21.38
C GLY A 104 -3.30 -1.09 -20.16
N GLU A 105 -2.63 -0.43 -19.21
CA GLU A 105 -3.22 0.16 -18.01
C GLU A 105 -3.10 1.68 -17.91
N CYS A 106 -2.57 2.34 -18.94
CA CYS A 106 -2.32 3.78 -18.94
C CYS A 106 -3.60 4.56 -19.23
N VAL A 107 -4.01 5.43 -18.29
CA VAL A 107 -5.19 6.28 -18.47
C VAL A 107 -5.03 7.26 -19.65
N LEU A 108 -3.81 7.75 -19.90
CA LEU A 108 -3.55 8.63 -21.04
C LEU A 108 -3.72 7.88 -22.37
N GLN A 109 -3.26 6.63 -22.45
CA GLN A 109 -3.42 5.75 -23.61
C GLN A 109 -4.90 5.44 -23.89
N GLU A 110 -5.65 5.08 -22.83
CA GLU A 110 -7.09 4.85 -22.88
C GLU A 110 -7.84 6.09 -23.41
N LEU A 111 -7.50 7.28 -22.89
CA LEU A 111 -8.12 8.52 -23.32
C LEU A 111 -7.77 8.90 -24.77
N ALA A 112 -6.56 8.64 -25.22
CA ALA A 112 -6.16 8.84 -26.62
C ALA A 112 -7.04 8.00 -27.55
N HIS A 113 -7.21 6.73 -27.23
CA HIS A 113 -8.09 5.82 -27.98
C HIS A 113 -9.56 6.29 -27.92
N ARG A 114 -10.09 6.52 -26.71
CA ARG A 114 -11.48 6.94 -26.46
C ARG A 114 -11.87 8.24 -27.21
N LEU A 115 -10.95 9.20 -27.31
CA LEU A 115 -11.17 10.50 -27.95
C LEU A 115 -10.75 10.51 -29.43
N GLY A 116 -10.32 9.39 -29.98
CA GLY A 116 -9.95 9.23 -31.38
C GLY A 116 -8.77 10.10 -31.79
N VAL A 117 -7.72 10.19 -30.95
CA VAL A 117 -6.47 10.87 -31.29
C VAL A 117 -5.62 9.92 -32.14
N GLN A 118 -5.53 10.16 -33.43
CA GLN A 118 -4.79 9.35 -34.39
C GLN A 118 -3.47 9.99 -34.81
N THR A 119 -3.40 11.32 -34.77
CA THR A 119 -2.24 12.11 -35.16
C THR A 119 -1.90 13.13 -34.09
N ILE A 120 -0.62 13.44 -33.95
CA ILE A 120 -0.11 14.46 -33.05
C ILE A 120 0.51 15.57 -33.87
N ARG A 121 -0.15 16.73 -33.93
CA ARG A 121 0.22 17.88 -34.74
C ARG A 121 1.35 18.71 -34.14
N PHE A 122 1.54 18.62 -32.82
CA PHE A 122 2.49 19.44 -32.06
C PHE A 122 3.84 18.73 -31.94
N LYS A 123 4.91 19.51 -32.05
CA LYS A 123 6.28 19.02 -31.84
C LYS A 123 6.58 18.94 -30.33
N ASN A 124 7.32 17.91 -29.93
CA ASN A 124 7.90 17.86 -28.61
C ASN A 124 9.05 18.87 -28.51
N THR A 125 8.99 19.74 -27.51
CA THR A 125 10.02 20.73 -27.21
C THR A 125 10.74 20.44 -25.89
N ARG A 126 10.40 19.35 -25.21
CA ARG A 126 11.06 18.95 -23.96
C ARG A 126 12.35 18.22 -24.25
N GLU A 127 13.34 18.50 -23.43
CA GLU A 127 14.59 17.73 -23.42
C GLU A 127 14.34 16.34 -22.81
N TYR A 128 15.17 15.39 -23.23
CA TYR A 128 15.19 14.06 -22.64
C TYR A 128 15.96 14.10 -21.32
N HIS A 129 15.42 13.45 -20.30
CA HIS A 129 16.05 13.34 -18.99
C HIS A 129 16.34 11.88 -18.66
N GLU A 130 17.46 11.64 -17.97
CA GLU A 130 17.81 10.31 -17.47
C GLU A 130 16.81 9.80 -16.44
N LEU A 131 16.65 8.48 -16.39
CA LEU A 131 15.84 7.82 -15.40
C LEU A 131 16.53 7.87 -14.04
N ASP A 132 15.76 8.16 -12.99
CA ASP A 132 16.25 8.01 -11.63
C ASP A 132 15.88 6.62 -11.09
N THR A 133 16.88 5.75 -10.99
CA THR A 133 16.80 4.37 -10.49
C THR A 133 17.46 4.19 -9.13
N SER A 134 17.80 5.28 -8.45
CA SER A 134 18.57 5.29 -7.21
C SER A 134 17.83 4.64 -6.03
N SER A 135 16.49 4.76 -5.98
CA SER A 135 15.70 4.14 -4.93
C SER A 135 15.72 2.60 -5.04
N PRO A 136 15.76 1.87 -3.94
CA PRO A 136 15.59 0.42 -3.93
C PRO A 136 14.17 -0.02 -4.34
N SER A 137 13.19 0.88 -4.28
CA SER A 137 11.77 0.58 -4.42
C SER A 137 11.10 1.17 -5.66
N LEU A 138 11.58 2.32 -6.14
CA LEU A 138 10.90 3.12 -7.15
C LEU A 138 11.86 3.54 -8.28
N VAL A 139 11.30 3.69 -9.47
CA VAL A 139 11.94 4.30 -10.62
C VAL A 139 11.16 5.54 -11.01
N ARG A 140 11.85 6.65 -11.26
CA ARG A 140 11.25 7.89 -11.76
C ARG A 140 11.71 8.14 -13.19
N ASP A 141 10.74 8.30 -14.10
CA ASP A 141 10.95 8.64 -15.51
C ASP A 141 10.31 10.00 -15.82
N PRO A 142 11.09 11.10 -15.83
CA PRO A 142 10.56 12.42 -16.11
C PRO A 142 9.93 12.57 -17.50
N ASN A 143 10.37 11.74 -18.47
CA ASN A 143 9.89 11.80 -19.86
C ASN A 143 8.44 11.34 -20.02
N LYS A 144 7.92 10.62 -19.02
CA LYS A 144 6.52 10.15 -18.93
C LYS A 144 5.64 11.06 -18.08
N CYS A 145 6.19 12.15 -17.55
CA CYS A 145 5.47 13.05 -16.67
C CYS A 145 4.55 14.01 -17.47
N ILE A 146 3.28 14.08 -17.08
CA ILE A 146 2.28 15.00 -17.67
C ILE A 146 2.00 16.22 -16.78
N LEU A 147 2.80 16.46 -15.75
CA LEU A 147 2.68 17.59 -14.82
C LEU A 147 1.31 17.72 -14.14
N CYS A 148 0.65 16.60 -13.85
CA CYS A 148 -0.64 16.60 -13.16
C CYS A 148 -0.55 17.00 -11.66
N GLY A 149 0.62 16.89 -11.05
CA GLY A 149 0.87 17.22 -9.65
C GLY A 149 0.31 16.23 -8.62
N ASP A 150 -0.28 15.11 -9.04
CA ASP A 150 -0.88 14.14 -8.12
C ASP A 150 0.14 13.51 -7.18
N CYS A 151 1.34 13.17 -7.68
CA CYS A 151 2.41 12.61 -6.89
C CYS A 151 2.98 13.61 -5.87
N VAL A 152 3.06 14.90 -6.22
CA VAL A 152 3.50 15.98 -5.33
C VAL A 152 2.53 16.11 -4.17
N ARG A 153 1.23 16.26 -4.47
CA ARG A 153 0.18 16.40 -3.46
C ARG A 153 0.03 15.14 -2.60
N ALA A 154 0.12 13.96 -3.19
CA ALA A 154 0.11 12.71 -2.42
C ALA A 154 1.30 12.62 -1.46
N CYS A 155 2.50 13.06 -1.87
CA CYS A 155 3.70 13.07 -1.02
C CYS A 155 3.61 14.13 0.08
N GLU A 156 3.05 15.30 -0.20
CA GLU A 156 2.94 16.41 0.73
C GLU A 156 1.71 16.29 1.65
N GLU A 157 0.51 16.15 1.07
CA GLU A 157 -0.75 16.23 1.82
C GLU A 157 -1.11 14.93 2.55
N LEU A 158 -0.79 13.75 1.97
CA LEU A 158 -1.13 12.47 2.57
C LEU A 158 0.02 11.87 3.39
N GLN A 159 1.26 12.12 2.95
CA GLN A 159 2.44 11.56 3.58
C GLN A 159 3.23 12.57 4.42
N GLY A 160 3.03 13.87 4.23
CA GLY A 160 3.76 14.90 4.97
C GLY A 160 5.28 14.88 4.74
N ILE A 161 5.75 14.27 3.61
CA ILE A 161 7.18 14.12 3.31
C ILE A 161 7.70 15.21 2.38
N GLY A 162 6.95 15.54 1.29
CA GLY A 162 7.36 16.57 0.35
C GLY A 162 8.62 16.24 -0.47
N ALA A 163 8.94 14.96 -0.67
CA ALA A 163 10.14 14.55 -1.43
C ALA A 163 10.12 14.97 -2.90
N LEU A 164 8.95 15.29 -3.45
CA LEU A 164 8.74 15.72 -4.84
C LEU A 164 8.07 17.08 -4.85
N GLY A 165 8.54 17.97 -5.73
CA GLY A 165 7.97 19.30 -5.94
C GLY A 165 7.99 19.70 -7.39
N PHE A 166 7.34 20.83 -7.72
CA PHE A 166 7.49 21.46 -9.03
C PHE A 166 8.75 22.32 -9.06
N ALA A 167 9.52 22.18 -10.12
CA ALA A 167 10.68 23.02 -10.40
C ALA A 167 10.53 23.66 -11.78
N PHE A 168 11.20 24.81 -11.97
CA PHE A 168 11.17 25.62 -13.19
C PHE A 168 9.76 26.12 -13.57
N ARG A 169 9.60 26.63 -14.78
CA ARG A 169 8.34 27.18 -15.29
C ARG A 169 8.26 27.07 -16.82
N GLY A 170 7.07 27.24 -17.36
CA GLY A 170 6.83 27.16 -18.80
C GLY A 170 7.11 25.76 -19.35
N THR A 171 7.84 25.68 -20.45
CA THR A 171 8.20 24.42 -21.12
C THR A 171 9.21 23.57 -20.33
N GLU A 172 9.98 24.20 -19.46
CA GLU A 172 10.99 23.55 -18.63
C GLU A 172 10.41 22.99 -17.33
N ALA A 173 9.15 23.33 -17.01
CA ALA A 173 8.50 22.85 -15.79
C ALA A 173 8.59 21.34 -15.65
N MET A 174 9.01 20.86 -14.47
CA MET A 174 9.13 19.44 -14.19
C MET A 174 8.83 19.13 -12.72
N VAL A 175 8.47 17.88 -12.46
CA VAL A 175 8.35 17.35 -11.10
C VAL A 175 9.63 16.64 -10.74
N MET A 176 10.28 17.05 -9.66
CA MET A 176 11.57 16.52 -9.24
C MET A 176 11.80 16.70 -7.74
N PRO A 177 12.75 16.00 -7.12
CA PRO A 177 13.26 16.34 -5.80
C PRO A 177 13.93 17.71 -5.77
N ALA A 178 13.97 18.33 -4.58
CA ALA A 178 14.66 19.59 -4.38
C ALA A 178 16.14 19.50 -4.82
N PHE A 179 16.65 20.59 -5.45
CA PHE A 179 18.03 20.70 -5.94
C PHE A 179 18.43 19.61 -6.96
N ASN A 180 17.48 19.05 -7.68
CA ASN A 180 17.69 17.95 -8.64
C ASN A 180 18.43 16.74 -8.06
N LYS A 181 18.27 16.49 -6.77
CA LYS A 181 18.82 15.30 -6.11
C LYS A 181 18.17 14.04 -6.68
N LYS A 182 18.86 12.93 -6.55
CA LYS A 182 18.25 11.61 -6.77
C LYS A 182 17.27 11.32 -5.63
N ILE A 183 16.22 10.53 -5.91
CA ILE A 183 15.16 10.28 -4.91
C ILE A 183 15.70 9.57 -3.65
N ALA A 184 16.72 8.73 -3.80
CA ALA A 184 17.39 8.09 -2.66
C ALA A 184 18.13 9.06 -1.73
N GLU A 185 18.48 10.25 -2.21
CA GLU A 185 19.18 11.30 -1.43
C GLU A 185 18.21 12.22 -0.69
N THR A 186 16.91 11.92 -0.74
CA THR A 186 15.85 12.68 -0.09
C THR A 186 15.29 11.94 1.12
N GLU A 187 14.41 12.58 1.85
CA GLU A 187 13.66 11.98 2.96
C GLU A 187 12.56 11.01 2.49
N CYS A 188 12.64 10.49 1.25
CA CYS A 188 11.68 9.54 0.71
C CYS A 188 11.66 8.25 1.55
N VAL A 189 10.49 7.91 2.07
CA VAL A 189 10.26 6.71 2.88
C VAL A 189 9.90 5.47 2.05
N ASN A 190 10.01 5.54 0.73
CA ASN A 190 9.74 4.44 -0.21
C ASN A 190 8.29 3.89 -0.17
N CYS A 191 7.32 4.62 0.37
CA CYS A 191 5.93 4.16 0.54
C CYS A 191 5.19 3.92 -0.78
N GLY A 192 5.64 4.46 -1.91
CA GLY A 192 5.06 4.28 -3.23
C GLY A 192 3.71 4.96 -3.47
N GLN A 193 3.21 5.79 -2.55
CA GLN A 193 1.94 6.48 -2.76
C GLN A 193 1.98 7.42 -3.98
N CYS A 194 3.09 8.08 -4.25
CA CYS A 194 3.29 8.85 -5.48
C CYS A 194 3.06 8.02 -6.76
N ARG A 195 3.41 6.73 -6.77
CA ARG A 195 3.13 5.80 -7.88
C ARG A 195 1.64 5.46 -7.97
N VAL A 196 0.96 5.28 -6.82
CA VAL A 196 -0.48 4.98 -6.78
C VAL A 196 -1.30 6.06 -7.46
N TYR A 197 -0.92 7.32 -7.24
CA TYR A 197 -1.61 8.49 -7.80
C TYR A 197 -1.13 8.88 -9.21
N CYS A 198 0.00 8.35 -9.69
CA CYS A 198 0.52 8.67 -11.02
C CYS A 198 -0.35 8.06 -12.13
N PRO A 199 -0.98 8.87 -13.02
CA PRO A 199 -1.85 8.37 -14.09
C PRO A 199 -1.06 7.77 -15.27
N THR A 200 0.24 8.02 -15.32
CA THR A 200 1.17 7.53 -16.36
C THR A 200 2.27 6.66 -15.75
N GLY A 201 3.25 6.27 -16.52
CA GLY A 201 4.41 5.51 -16.06
C GLY A 201 5.58 6.35 -15.53
N ALA A 202 5.34 7.63 -15.17
CA ALA A 202 6.40 8.52 -14.70
C ALA A 202 7.00 8.11 -13.34
N ILE A 203 6.23 7.42 -12.52
CA ILE A 203 6.72 6.78 -11.29
C ILE A 203 6.29 5.33 -11.35
N ALA A 204 7.24 4.42 -11.27
CA ALA A 204 7.06 2.98 -11.36
C ALA A 204 7.72 2.26 -10.18
N ILE A 205 7.35 1.00 -9.97
CA ILE A 205 8.03 0.11 -9.03
C ILE A 205 9.36 -0.30 -9.69
N LYS A 206 10.45 -0.31 -8.91
CA LYS A 206 11.70 -0.97 -9.33
C LYS A 206 11.44 -2.47 -9.31
N THR A 207 11.44 -3.08 -10.48
CA THR A 207 11.08 -4.50 -10.60
C THR A 207 12.20 -5.41 -10.12
N HIS A 208 11.83 -6.52 -9.48
CA HIS A 208 12.71 -7.64 -9.12
C HIS A 208 12.19 -8.95 -9.75
N MET A 209 11.39 -8.86 -10.81
CA MET A 209 10.84 -10.05 -11.47
C MET A 209 11.92 -10.88 -12.17
N ASN A 210 12.95 -10.22 -12.73
CA ASN A 210 14.04 -10.94 -13.41
C ASN A 210 14.83 -11.78 -12.41
N GLU A 211 15.19 -11.19 -11.27
CA GLU A 211 15.88 -11.88 -10.17
C GLU A 211 15.05 -13.06 -9.64
N ALA A 212 13.72 -12.89 -9.56
CA ALA A 212 12.82 -13.97 -9.17
C ALA A 212 12.79 -15.10 -10.21
N TRP A 213 12.73 -14.79 -11.51
CA TRP A 213 12.77 -15.78 -12.56
C TRP A 213 14.12 -16.49 -12.66
N GLU A 214 15.22 -15.79 -12.43
CA GLU A 214 16.57 -16.37 -12.38
C GLU A 214 16.68 -17.37 -11.21
N ALA A 215 16.16 -17.02 -10.04
CA ALA A 215 16.14 -17.92 -8.89
C ALA A 215 15.29 -19.17 -9.16
N LEU A 216 14.10 -19.02 -9.77
CA LEU A 216 13.21 -20.14 -10.11
C LEU A 216 13.79 -21.06 -11.19
N ALA A 217 14.69 -20.56 -12.03
CA ALA A 217 15.32 -21.34 -13.10
C ALA A 217 16.56 -22.14 -12.62
N ASP A 218 17.13 -21.84 -11.44
CA ASP A 218 18.31 -22.53 -10.93
C ASP A 218 17.91 -23.77 -10.11
N PRO A 219 18.25 -25.00 -10.56
CA PRO A 219 17.88 -26.22 -9.87
C PRO A 219 18.59 -26.40 -8.51
N ASN A 220 19.66 -25.64 -8.23
CA ASN A 220 20.42 -25.69 -6.97
C ASN A 220 19.84 -24.76 -5.92
N ILE A 221 18.83 -23.98 -6.26
CA ILE A 221 18.15 -23.06 -5.35
C ILE A 221 16.82 -23.67 -4.92
N ARG A 222 16.51 -23.57 -3.62
CA ARG A 222 15.15 -23.72 -3.09
C ARG A 222 14.53 -22.34 -3.06
N VAL A 223 13.46 -22.14 -3.80
CA VAL A 223 12.75 -20.86 -3.84
C VAL A 223 11.53 -20.95 -2.94
N VAL A 224 11.54 -20.16 -1.88
CA VAL A 224 10.45 -20.11 -0.89
C VAL A 224 9.71 -18.77 -0.98
N ALA A 225 8.40 -18.83 -1.08
CA ALA A 225 7.54 -17.62 -1.08
C ALA A 225 6.89 -17.39 0.27
N GLN A 226 6.77 -16.12 0.67
CA GLN A 226 5.82 -15.69 1.71
C GLN A 226 4.84 -14.66 1.16
N ILE A 227 3.54 -14.79 1.51
CA ILE A 227 2.47 -13.97 0.97
C ILE A 227 1.85 -13.11 2.07
N ALA A 228 1.93 -11.77 1.93
CA ALA A 228 1.32 -10.86 2.90
C ALA A 228 -0.22 -10.91 2.88
N PRO A 229 -0.89 -10.72 4.05
CA PRO A 229 -2.34 -10.81 4.16
C PRO A 229 -3.13 -9.97 3.15
N ALA A 230 -2.69 -8.74 2.86
CA ALA A 230 -3.40 -7.83 1.95
C ALA A 230 -3.31 -8.23 0.46
N VAL A 231 -2.40 -9.12 0.08
CA VAL A 231 -2.26 -9.60 -1.31
C VAL A 231 -3.47 -10.44 -1.70
N ARG A 232 -3.94 -11.32 -0.79
CA ARG A 232 -5.03 -12.28 -1.04
C ARG A 232 -6.36 -11.64 -1.44
N VAL A 233 -6.60 -10.37 -1.08
CA VAL A 233 -7.84 -9.65 -1.38
C VAL A 233 -7.73 -8.70 -2.57
N ALA A 234 -6.56 -8.61 -3.20
CA ALA A 234 -6.30 -7.69 -4.30
C ALA A 234 -6.08 -8.39 -5.65
N VAL A 235 -5.51 -9.60 -5.65
CA VAL A 235 -5.17 -10.35 -6.88
C VAL A 235 -6.44 -10.69 -7.68
N GLY A 236 -7.49 -11.14 -7.03
CA GLY A 236 -8.76 -11.50 -7.68
C GLY A 236 -9.43 -10.36 -8.44
N ASP A 237 -9.20 -9.10 -7.99
CA ASP A 237 -9.76 -7.91 -8.65
C ASP A 237 -9.28 -7.76 -10.11
N HIS A 238 -8.03 -8.16 -10.40
CA HIS A 238 -7.41 -8.10 -11.73
C HIS A 238 -8.04 -9.10 -12.71
N TYR A 239 -8.36 -10.29 -12.22
CA TYR A 239 -8.91 -11.39 -13.03
C TYR A 239 -10.45 -11.43 -13.07
N GLY A 240 -11.12 -10.33 -12.71
CA GLY A 240 -12.57 -10.21 -12.78
C GLY A 240 -13.34 -11.05 -11.74
N LEU A 241 -12.66 -11.60 -10.74
CA LEU A 241 -13.29 -12.31 -9.63
C LEU A 241 -14.00 -11.35 -8.68
N THR A 242 -14.78 -11.88 -7.73
CA THR A 242 -15.50 -11.07 -6.74
C THR A 242 -14.52 -10.16 -5.99
N LYS A 243 -14.68 -8.86 -6.13
CA LYS A 243 -13.79 -7.84 -5.55
C LYS A 243 -13.67 -7.99 -4.05
N GLY A 244 -12.43 -7.95 -3.57
CA GLY A 244 -12.11 -8.09 -2.16
C GLY A 244 -12.25 -9.50 -1.59
N LYS A 245 -12.68 -10.50 -2.37
CA LYS A 245 -12.68 -11.89 -1.92
C LYS A 245 -11.25 -12.41 -1.78
N SER A 246 -10.96 -13.13 -0.70
CA SER A 246 -9.69 -13.83 -0.55
C SER A 246 -9.55 -14.92 -1.61
N VAL A 247 -8.42 -14.89 -2.32
CA VAL A 247 -8.06 -15.87 -3.34
C VAL A 247 -6.74 -16.57 -3.00
N MET A 248 -6.40 -16.67 -1.70
CA MET A 248 -5.13 -17.20 -1.20
C MET A 248 -4.78 -18.53 -1.85
N GLY A 249 -5.66 -19.52 -1.81
CA GLY A 249 -5.37 -20.84 -2.36
C GLY A 249 -5.09 -20.86 -3.87
N LYS A 250 -5.72 -19.94 -4.64
CA LYS A 250 -5.39 -19.80 -6.07
C LYS A 250 -4.00 -19.17 -6.29
N ILE A 251 -3.56 -18.27 -5.37
CA ILE A 251 -2.21 -17.70 -5.41
C ILE A 251 -1.19 -18.78 -5.12
N VAL A 252 -1.43 -19.63 -4.12
CA VAL A 252 -0.57 -20.77 -3.78
C VAL A 252 -0.39 -21.69 -4.97
N ASN A 253 -1.50 -22.13 -5.60
CA ASN A 253 -1.45 -22.97 -6.80
C ASN A 253 -0.67 -22.30 -7.95
N ALA A 254 -0.89 -20.99 -8.17
CA ALA A 254 -0.16 -20.26 -9.21
C ALA A 254 1.36 -20.25 -8.93
N LEU A 255 1.78 -20.06 -7.70
CA LEU A 255 3.19 -20.04 -7.31
C LEU A 255 3.84 -21.42 -7.48
N HIS A 256 3.20 -22.49 -7.02
CA HIS A 256 3.69 -23.86 -7.24
C HIS A 256 3.85 -24.17 -8.74
N ARG A 257 2.86 -23.78 -9.57
CA ARG A 257 2.98 -23.94 -11.04
C ARG A 257 4.10 -23.12 -11.67
N MET A 258 4.44 -21.98 -11.09
CA MET A 258 5.59 -21.17 -11.54
C MET A 258 6.94 -21.72 -11.06
N GLY A 259 6.97 -22.75 -10.20
CA GLY A 259 8.18 -23.44 -9.76
C GLY A 259 8.68 -23.05 -8.37
N PHE A 260 7.88 -22.38 -7.54
CA PHE A 260 8.21 -22.19 -6.14
C PHE A 260 8.17 -23.54 -5.42
N ASP A 261 9.22 -23.85 -4.67
CA ASP A 261 9.33 -25.10 -3.93
C ASP A 261 8.36 -25.12 -2.74
N GLU A 262 8.21 -23.96 -2.04
CA GLU A 262 7.35 -23.84 -0.88
C GLU A 262 6.70 -22.45 -0.81
N VAL A 263 5.45 -22.39 -0.32
CA VAL A 263 4.64 -21.17 -0.25
C VAL A 263 4.00 -21.04 1.13
N TYR A 264 4.39 -20.01 1.87
CA TYR A 264 3.92 -19.75 3.23
C TYR A 264 3.08 -18.49 3.34
N ASP A 265 2.29 -18.40 4.41
CA ASP A 265 1.46 -17.25 4.74
C ASP A 265 2.15 -16.34 5.77
N THR A 266 2.44 -15.09 5.41
CA THR A 266 3.03 -14.11 6.34
C THR A 266 2.11 -13.83 7.55
N SER A 267 0.83 -14.26 7.53
CA SER A 267 -0.03 -14.18 8.72
C SER A 267 0.47 -15.07 9.87
N PHE A 268 1.23 -16.13 9.57
CA PHE A 268 1.92 -16.92 10.58
C PHE A 268 2.96 -16.09 11.36
N SER A 269 3.80 -15.35 10.67
CA SER A 269 4.78 -14.49 11.36
C SER A 269 4.17 -13.21 11.92
N ALA A 270 2.99 -12.81 11.45
CA ALA A 270 2.23 -11.79 12.15
C ALA A 270 1.81 -12.28 13.54
N ASP A 271 1.52 -13.60 13.72
CA ASP A 271 1.31 -14.18 15.05
C ASP A 271 2.58 -14.09 15.91
N LEU A 272 3.78 -14.33 15.34
CA LEU A 272 5.05 -14.12 16.07
C LEU A 272 5.19 -12.65 16.51
N THR A 273 4.88 -11.70 15.61
CA THR A 273 4.91 -10.27 15.96
C THR A 273 3.91 -9.95 17.09
N ILE A 274 2.71 -10.52 17.08
CA ILE A 274 1.73 -10.35 18.16
C ILE A 274 2.29 -10.88 19.48
N MET A 275 2.93 -12.05 19.46
CA MET A 275 3.51 -12.66 20.65
C MET A 275 4.59 -11.77 21.27
N GLU A 276 5.55 -11.32 20.48
CA GLU A 276 6.67 -10.50 20.95
C GLU A 276 6.26 -9.06 21.27
N GLU A 277 5.52 -8.38 20.38
CA GLU A 277 5.14 -6.97 20.59
C GLU A 277 4.19 -6.80 21.77
N SER A 278 3.26 -7.73 22.01
CA SER A 278 2.40 -7.68 23.20
C SER A 278 3.17 -7.98 24.49
N ALA A 279 4.18 -8.86 24.46
CA ALA A 279 5.05 -9.13 25.61
C ALA A 279 5.90 -7.89 25.93
N GLU A 280 6.50 -7.26 24.90
CA GLU A 280 7.23 -6.01 25.03
C GLU A 280 6.33 -4.88 25.55
N PHE A 281 5.10 -4.75 25.07
CA PHE A 281 4.13 -3.77 25.52
C PHE A 281 3.81 -3.91 27.01
N LEU A 282 3.52 -5.13 27.45
CA LEU A 282 3.25 -5.41 28.88
C LEU A 282 4.46 -5.12 29.78
N ASP A 283 5.66 -5.45 29.32
CA ASP A 283 6.90 -5.16 30.08
C ASP A 283 7.10 -3.64 30.23
N ARG A 284 6.90 -2.87 29.16
CA ARG A 284 6.99 -1.40 29.18
C ARG A 284 5.93 -0.77 30.09
N ILE A 285 4.69 -1.26 30.07
CA ILE A 285 3.65 -0.80 30.99
C ILE A 285 4.05 -1.05 32.45
N LYS A 286 4.50 -2.27 32.77
CA LYS A 286 4.91 -2.63 34.15
C LYS A 286 6.07 -1.78 34.66
N LYS A 287 7.02 -1.44 33.78
CA LYS A 287 8.18 -0.60 34.11
C LYS A 287 7.87 0.90 34.10
N GLY A 288 6.82 1.31 33.40
CA GLY A 288 6.49 2.71 33.14
C GLY A 288 7.53 3.42 32.27
N GLU A 289 8.22 2.68 31.39
CA GLU A 289 9.33 3.21 30.58
C GLU A 289 9.07 3.06 29.08
N LYS A 290 9.63 3.97 28.29
CA LYS A 290 9.58 3.97 26.82
C LYS A 290 8.15 3.89 26.25
N LEU A 291 7.23 4.57 26.89
CA LEU A 291 5.86 4.76 26.40
C LEU A 291 5.73 6.10 25.68
N PRO A 292 4.86 6.21 24.67
CA PRO A 292 4.09 5.11 24.07
C PRO A 292 4.97 4.08 23.36
N LEU A 293 4.54 2.81 23.33
CA LEU A 293 5.09 1.85 22.39
C LEU A 293 4.63 2.22 20.99
N LEU A 294 5.57 2.35 20.05
CA LEU A 294 5.33 2.62 18.64
C LEU A 294 5.52 1.32 17.84
N THR A 295 4.49 0.87 17.12
CA THR A 295 4.60 -0.36 16.32
C THR A 295 5.65 -0.24 15.22
N SER A 296 6.35 -1.34 14.88
CA SER A 296 7.48 -1.36 13.92
C SER A 296 7.22 -2.12 12.62
N CYS A 297 6.03 -2.68 12.42
CA CYS A 297 5.71 -3.52 11.26
C CYS A 297 5.69 -2.77 9.91
N CYS A 298 5.51 -1.43 9.90
CA CYS A 298 5.47 -0.61 8.70
C CYS A 298 6.83 0.05 8.40
N PRO A 299 7.62 -0.41 7.40
CA PRO A 299 8.97 0.10 7.16
C PRO A 299 9.02 1.55 6.68
N ALA A 300 7.98 2.06 6.06
CA ALA A 300 7.91 3.47 5.70
C ALA A 300 7.68 4.38 6.93
N TRP A 301 6.93 3.90 7.92
CA TRP A 301 6.79 4.55 9.22
C TRP A 301 8.10 4.51 10.01
N VAL A 302 8.74 3.35 10.09
CA VAL A 302 10.03 3.21 10.78
C VAL A 302 11.06 4.19 10.19
N LYS A 303 11.15 4.29 8.85
CA LYS A 303 12.02 5.29 8.23
C LYS A 303 11.62 6.73 8.56
N PHE A 304 10.32 7.03 8.58
CA PHE A 304 9.82 8.35 8.91
C PHE A 304 10.20 8.78 10.33
N ILE A 305 10.03 7.91 11.34
CA ILE A 305 10.34 8.23 12.74
C ILE A 305 11.86 8.34 12.95
N THR A 306 12.63 7.45 12.34
CA THR A 306 14.10 7.49 12.45
C THR A 306 14.74 8.72 11.79
N ASP A 307 14.10 9.26 10.75
CA ASP A 307 14.58 10.47 10.08
C ASP A 307 14.09 11.75 10.78
N GLN A 308 12.84 11.82 11.23
CA GLN A 308 12.15 13.05 11.63
C GLN A 308 11.99 13.21 13.15
N TYR A 309 11.98 12.11 13.92
CA TYR A 309 11.72 12.09 15.37
C TYR A 309 12.69 11.16 16.09
N LYS A 310 13.98 11.45 15.97
CA LYS A 310 15.06 10.59 16.49
C LYS A 310 14.96 10.34 17.99
N GLU A 311 14.41 11.29 18.74
CA GLU A 311 14.16 11.19 20.18
C GLU A 311 13.18 10.05 20.55
N TYR A 312 12.34 9.63 19.61
CA TYR A 312 11.37 8.54 19.80
C TYR A 312 11.83 7.18 19.26
N ILE A 313 13.07 7.06 18.77
CA ILE A 313 13.62 5.75 18.37
C ILE A 313 13.56 4.72 19.50
N PRO A 314 13.86 5.06 20.78
CA PRO A 314 13.72 4.11 21.88
C PRO A 314 12.28 3.63 22.15
N ASN A 315 11.30 4.37 21.65
CA ASN A 315 9.88 4.04 21.78
C ASN A 315 9.40 3.05 20.67
N LEU A 316 10.14 2.90 19.56
CA LEU A 316 9.82 1.87 18.58
C LEU A 316 9.87 0.48 19.22
N SER A 317 8.94 -0.38 18.82
CA SER A 317 9.03 -1.81 19.14
C SER A 317 10.32 -2.39 18.56
N THR A 318 11.02 -3.19 19.34
CA THR A 318 12.22 -3.88 18.89
C THR A 318 11.92 -5.02 17.91
N CYS A 319 10.65 -5.42 17.79
CA CYS A 319 10.20 -6.48 16.90
C CYS A 319 10.55 -6.19 15.44
N ARG A 320 11.09 -7.19 14.75
CA ARG A 320 11.16 -7.18 13.28
C ARG A 320 9.75 -7.19 12.69
N SER A 321 9.61 -6.75 11.47
CA SER A 321 8.32 -6.88 10.79
C SER A 321 7.99 -8.36 10.51
N PRO A 322 6.70 -8.71 10.30
CA PRO A 322 6.32 -10.07 9.91
C PRO A 322 7.12 -10.62 8.71
N GLN A 323 7.46 -9.77 7.73
CA GLN A 323 8.33 -10.16 6.61
C GLN A 323 9.72 -10.59 7.10
N GLY A 324 10.35 -9.76 7.94
CA GLY A 324 11.69 -10.04 8.47
C GLY A 324 11.70 -11.26 9.36
N MET A 325 10.74 -11.39 10.28
CA MET A 325 10.63 -12.54 11.18
C MET A 325 10.49 -13.84 10.39
N LEU A 326 9.56 -13.92 9.43
CA LEU A 326 9.33 -15.16 8.67
C LEU A 326 10.56 -15.53 7.84
N SER A 327 11.20 -14.55 7.21
CA SER A 327 12.40 -14.81 6.42
C SER A 327 13.55 -15.35 7.27
N ALA A 328 13.81 -14.75 8.43
CA ALA A 328 14.86 -15.21 9.34
C ALA A 328 14.57 -16.63 9.88
N VAL A 329 13.32 -16.88 10.30
CA VAL A 329 12.89 -18.19 10.80
C VAL A 329 12.99 -19.27 9.73
N ILE A 330 12.55 -19.00 8.49
CA ILE A 330 12.62 -19.98 7.40
C ILE A 330 14.07 -20.27 7.00
N LYS A 331 14.93 -19.26 6.91
CA LYS A 331 16.34 -19.47 6.64
C LYS A 331 17.01 -20.28 7.74
N GLU A 332 16.68 -20.03 9.00
CA GLU A 332 17.18 -20.83 10.11
C GLU A 332 16.66 -22.27 10.07
N TYR A 333 15.38 -22.47 9.72
CA TYR A 333 14.78 -23.80 9.55
C TYR A 333 15.51 -24.63 8.47
N PHE A 334 15.82 -24.02 7.33
CA PHE A 334 16.51 -24.70 6.23
C PHE A 334 18.03 -24.73 6.37
N ARG A 335 18.62 -24.14 7.41
CA ARG A 335 20.04 -24.37 7.79
C ARG A 335 20.23 -25.73 8.41
N ASP A 336 19.20 -26.31 9.01
CA ASP A 336 19.26 -27.65 9.57
C ASP A 336 19.49 -28.65 8.42
N PRO A 337 20.53 -29.53 8.52
CA PRO A 337 20.83 -30.56 7.52
C PRO A 337 19.64 -31.48 7.19
N GLU A 338 18.73 -31.71 8.16
CA GLU A 338 17.55 -32.54 7.96
C GLU A 338 16.54 -31.86 6.98
N HIS A 339 16.51 -30.53 6.96
CA HIS A 339 15.60 -29.75 6.13
C HIS A 339 16.29 -29.15 4.89
N ALA A 340 17.59 -28.95 4.93
CA ALA A 340 18.37 -28.26 3.89
C ALA A 340 18.25 -28.87 2.50
N GLY A 341 18.26 -30.22 2.41
CA GLY A 341 18.16 -30.93 1.12
C GLY A 341 19.28 -30.60 0.13
N GLY A 342 20.38 -29.98 0.60
CA GLY A 342 21.54 -29.60 -0.22
C GLY A 342 21.35 -28.37 -1.13
N LYS A 343 20.24 -27.69 -1.06
CA LYS A 343 19.95 -26.48 -1.86
C LYS A 343 20.17 -25.20 -1.02
N LYS A 344 20.59 -24.11 -1.69
CA LYS A 344 20.57 -22.77 -1.11
C LYS A 344 19.13 -22.25 -1.08
N THR A 345 18.68 -21.75 0.07
CA THR A 345 17.35 -21.16 0.20
C THR A 345 17.34 -19.69 -0.22
N VAL A 346 16.43 -19.33 -1.12
CA VAL A 346 16.16 -17.95 -1.55
C VAL A 346 14.74 -17.59 -1.13
N MET A 347 14.63 -16.55 -0.29
CA MET A 347 13.35 -16.03 0.22
C MET A 347 12.79 -14.97 -0.70
N ILE A 348 11.61 -15.22 -1.27
CA ILE A 348 10.85 -14.25 -2.09
C ILE A 348 9.62 -13.80 -1.32
N SER A 349 9.60 -12.53 -0.93
CA SER A 349 8.44 -11.93 -0.25
C SER A 349 7.47 -11.30 -1.24
N ILE A 350 6.20 -11.70 -1.20
CA ILE A 350 5.12 -11.16 -2.04
C ILE A 350 4.32 -10.16 -1.21
N MET A 351 4.52 -8.86 -1.48
CA MET A 351 4.11 -7.77 -0.59
C MET A 351 3.19 -6.74 -1.26
N PRO A 352 2.23 -6.16 -0.55
CA PRO A 352 1.41 -5.06 -1.06
C PRO A 352 2.15 -3.72 -1.07
N CYS A 353 3.42 -3.69 -0.69
CA CYS A 353 4.17 -2.53 -0.25
C CYS A 353 5.49 -2.39 -0.99
N THR A 354 5.82 -1.18 -1.44
CA THR A 354 7.12 -0.89 -2.06
C THR A 354 8.22 -0.64 -1.03
N ALA A 355 7.89 -0.15 0.17
CA ALA A 355 8.86 0.07 1.23
C ALA A 355 9.46 -1.23 1.78
N LYS A 356 8.79 -2.38 1.59
CA LYS A 356 9.33 -3.69 1.91
C LYS A 356 10.57 -4.07 1.08
N LYS A 357 10.71 -3.53 -0.15
CA LYS A 357 11.94 -3.65 -0.94
C LYS A 357 13.11 -2.91 -0.28
N ALA A 358 12.84 -1.72 0.27
CA ALA A 358 13.85 -0.95 0.98
C ALA A 358 14.19 -1.55 2.36
N GLU A 359 13.21 -2.16 3.03
CA GLU A 359 13.42 -2.88 4.29
C GLU A 359 14.39 -4.05 4.11
N ALA A 360 14.19 -4.88 3.08
CA ALA A 360 14.98 -6.08 2.84
C ALA A 360 16.50 -5.83 2.68
N VAL A 361 16.89 -4.60 2.33
CA VAL A 361 18.31 -4.23 2.15
C VAL A 361 18.87 -3.39 3.30
N ARG A 362 18.12 -3.21 4.40
CA ARG A 362 18.62 -2.50 5.59
C ARG A 362 19.59 -3.39 6.38
N PRO A 363 20.55 -2.80 7.11
CA PRO A 363 21.49 -3.58 7.92
C PRO A 363 20.82 -4.55 8.92
N ASN A 364 19.70 -4.14 9.52
CA ASN A 364 18.92 -4.95 10.46
C ASN A 364 18.02 -6.02 9.81
N SER A 365 18.10 -6.20 8.48
CA SER A 365 17.45 -7.29 7.75
C SER A 365 18.44 -8.37 7.32
N PHE A 366 19.53 -8.49 8.07
CA PHE A 366 20.56 -9.51 7.90
C PHE A 366 20.74 -10.27 9.21
N THR A 367 20.71 -11.60 9.15
CA THR A 367 21.00 -12.50 10.27
C THR A 367 22.29 -13.25 9.98
N ASP A 368 23.27 -13.21 10.89
CA ASP A 368 24.59 -13.82 10.73
C ASP A 368 25.34 -13.40 9.45
N GLY A 369 25.11 -12.18 8.98
CA GLY A 369 25.71 -11.63 7.76
C GLY A 369 25.04 -12.07 6.45
N GLU A 370 23.97 -12.88 6.53
CA GLU A 370 23.15 -13.27 5.39
C GLU A 370 21.86 -12.45 5.34
N GLN A 371 21.48 -11.96 4.16
CA GLN A 371 20.24 -11.23 3.96
C GLN A 371 19.03 -12.16 4.21
N ASP A 372 18.10 -11.76 5.09
CA ASP A 372 16.95 -12.60 5.45
C ASP A 372 15.95 -12.74 4.29
N THR A 373 15.57 -11.62 3.68
CA THR A 373 14.68 -11.58 2.52
C THR A 373 15.49 -11.25 1.27
N ASP A 374 15.69 -12.20 0.37
CA ASP A 374 16.55 -12.01 -0.81
C ASP A 374 15.87 -11.15 -1.86
N ILE A 375 14.59 -11.41 -2.14
CA ILE A 375 13.83 -10.76 -3.21
C ILE A 375 12.47 -10.31 -2.67
N VAL A 376 12.06 -9.11 -3.02
CA VAL A 376 10.70 -8.62 -2.73
C VAL A 376 10.00 -8.29 -4.02
N ILE A 377 8.91 -8.98 -4.33
CA ILE A 377 8.00 -8.66 -5.42
C ILE A 377 6.70 -8.07 -4.86
N THR A 378 6.11 -7.14 -5.59
CA THR A 378 4.85 -6.53 -5.18
C THR A 378 3.66 -7.30 -5.76
N THR A 379 2.46 -7.05 -5.25
CA THR A 379 1.23 -7.63 -5.81
C THR A 379 1.12 -7.37 -7.32
N THR A 380 1.48 -6.17 -7.79
CA THR A 380 1.45 -5.85 -9.23
C THR A 380 2.53 -6.57 -10.04
N GLU A 381 3.67 -6.90 -9.45
CA GLU A 381 4.68 -7.75 -10.08
C GLU A 381 4.21 -9.20 -10.13
N LEU A 382 3.62 -9.72 -9.05
CA LEU A 382 3.01 -11.06 -9.04
C LEU A 382 1.96 -11.23 -10.15
N LEU A 383 1.06 -10.25 -10.33
CA LEU A 383 0.08 -10.29 -11.42
C LEU A 383 0.76 -10.44 -12.79
N ARG A 384 1.83 -9.68 -13.03
CA ARG A 384 2.61 -9.78 -14.27
C ARG A 384 3.32 -11.12 -14.42
N MET A 385 3.84 -11.69 -13.33
CA MET A 385 4.47 -13.02 -13.37
C MET A 385 3.45 -14.09 -13.75
N ILE A 386 2.24 -14.05 -13.18
CA ILE A 386 1.13 -14.97 -13.51
C ILE A 386 0.74 -14.82 -15.00
N ASP A 387 0.58 -13.56 -15.48
CA ASP A 387 0.24 -13.29 -16.87
C ASP A 387 1.37 -13.71 -17.82
N ASN A 388 2.64 -13.47 -17.48
CA ASN A 388 3.81 -13.88 -18.27
C ASN A 388 3.96 -15.39 -18.37
N PHE A 389 3.61 -16.11 -17.30
CA PHE A 389 3.61 -17.57 -17.29
C PHE A 389 2.43 -18.15 -18.10
N GLY A 390 1.41 -17.34 -18.39
CA GLY A 390 0.25 -17.73 -19.17
C GLY A 390 -0.79 -18.54 -18.41
N LEU A 391 -0.89 -18.37 -17.08
CA LEU A 391 -1.89 -19.05 -16.26
C LEU A 391 -3.26 -18.37 -16.40
N ASP A 392 -4.30 -19.17 -16.64
CA ASP A 392 -5.68 -18.73 -16.43
C ASP A 392 -6.02 -18.79 -14.94
N PHE A 393 -5.67 -17.72 -14.22
CA PHE A 393 -5.81 -17.63 -12.77
C PHE A 393 -7.25 -17.86 -12.29
N ALA A 394 -8.24 -17.47 -13.07
CA ALA A 394 -9.65 -17.61 -12.68
C ALA A 394 -10.07 -19.07 -12.54
N THR A 395 -9.49 -19.96 -13.35
CA THR A 395 -9.81 -21.39 -13.40
C THR A 395 -8.99 -22.26 -12.45
N LEU A 396 -7.92 -21.73 -11.84
CA LEU A 396 -7.07 -22.50 -10.91
C LEU A 396 -7.88 -23.03 -9.73
N ASP A 397 -7.62 -24.26 -9.33
CA ASP A 397 -8.13 -24.82 -8.09
C ASP A 397 -7.35 -24.26 -6.90
N PRO A 398 -8.00 -24.02 -5.76
CA PRO A 398 -7.30 -23.54 -4.57
C PRO A 398 -6.47 -24.66 -3.92
N GLU A 399 -5.23 -24.31 -3.53
CA GLU A 399 -4.33 -25.16 -2.74
C GLU A 399 -4.08 -24.55 -1.36
N ALA A 400 -3.70 -25.39 -0.38
CA ALA A 400 -3.26 -24.94 0.93
C ALA A 400 -1.82 -24.41 0.87
N CYS A 401 -1.44 -23.51 1.77
CA CYS A 401 -0.04 -23.19 2.00
C CYS A 401 0.70 -24.40 2.56
N ASP A 402 2.01 -24.43 2.32
CA ASP A 402 2.87 -25.47 2.84
C ASP A 402 3.05 -25.38 4.37
N MET A 403 3.44 -26.48 4.97
CA MET A 403 3.66 -26.58 6.42
C MET A 403 5.18 -26.62 6.73
N PRO A 404 5.61 -26.12 7.91
CA PRO A 404 4.79 -25.77 9.08
C PRO A 404 4.37 -24.30 9.15
N PHE A 405 4.79 -23.41 8.26
CA PHE A 405 4.61 -21.94 8.39
C PHE A 405 3.42 -21.38 7.58
N GLY A 406 2.52 -22.24 7.11
CA GLY A 406 1.43 -21.86 6.21
C GLY A 406 0.13 -21.45 6.87
N PHE A 407 0.02 -21.43 8.20
CA PHE A 407 -1.23 -21.20 8.90
C PHE A 407 -1.09 -20.17 10.02
N GLY A 408 -1.73 -19.00 9.84
CA GLY A 408 -1.81 -17.94 10.84
C GLY A 408 -3.20 -17.81 11.47
N SER A 409 -3.27 -17.13 12.62
CA SER A 409 -4.52 -16.80 13.29
C SER A 409 -5.31 -15.71 12.53
N GLY A 410 -6.59 -15.53 12.91
CA GLY A 410 -7.39 -14.40 12.44
C GLY A 410 -6.75 -13.05 12.78
N GLY A 411 -6.09 -12.94 13.96
CA GLY A 411 -5.30 -11.78 14.34
C GLY A 411 -4.18 -11.47 13.34
N GLY A 412 -3.43 -12.47 12.88
CA GLY A 412 -2.40 -12.30 11.87
C GLY A 412 -2.96 -11.87 10.51
N VAL A 413 -4.13 -12.37 10.12
CA VAL A 413 -4.77 -12.01 8.84
C VAL A 413 -5.15 -10.54 8.77
N ILE A 414 -5.66 -9.95 9.85
CA ILE A 414 -6.11 -8.55 9.87
C ILE A 414 -4.97 -7.51 9.90
N PHE A 415 -3.70 -7.90 9.99
CA PHE A 415 -2.56 -6.99 9.87
C PHE A 415 -2.57 -6.16 8.57
N GLY A 416 -3.30 -6.58 7.56
CA GLY A 416 -3.43 -5.86 6.30
C GLY A 416 -4.27 -4.59 6.35
N VAL A 417 -5.06 -4.35 7.40
CA VAL A 417 -5.91 -3.17 7.59
C VAL A 417 -5.39 -2.28 8.72
N THR A 418 -5.76 -0.99 8.70
CA THR A 418 -5.41 -0.07 9.78
C THR A 418 -6.16 -0.42 11.07
N GLY A 419 -5.45 -0.50 12.16
CA GLY A 419 -5.94 -0.97 13.46
C GLY A 419 -5.81 -2.49 13.66
N GLY A 420 -5.42 -3.23 12.62
CA GLY A 420 -5.32 -4.69 12.68
C GLY A 420 -4.23 -5.20 13.61
N VAL A 421 -3.10 -4.50 13.71
CA VAL A 421 -2.02 -4.84 14.66
C VAL A 421 -2.51 -4.61 16.08
N THR A 422 -3.05 -3.44 16.35
CA THR A 422 -3.61 -3.08 17.66
C THR A 422 -4.72 -4.05 18.09
N GLU A 423 -5.66 -4.35 17.18
CA GLU A 423 -6.73 -5.31 17.46
C GLU A 423 -6.16 -6.69 17.85
N ALA A 424 -5.15 -7.17 17.13
CA ALA A 424 -4.52 -8.45 17.40
C ALA A 424 -3.78 -8.47 18.75
N VAL A 425 -3.09 -7.38 19.11
CA VAL A 425 -2.47 -7.20 20.44
C VAL A 425 -3.55 -7.21 21.53
N LEU A 426 -4.62 -6.45 21.37
CA LEU A 426 -5.73 -6.42 22.35
C LEU A 426 -6.38 -7.78 22.52
N ARG A 427 -6.58 -8.53 21.44
CA ARG A 427 -7.10 -9.91 21.53
C ARG A 427 -6.21 -10.79 22.41
N ARG A 428 -4.88 -10.67 22.29
CA ARG A 428 -3.95 -11.44 23.11
C ARG A 428 -3.93 -11.00 24.58
N LEU A 429 -4.07 -9.71 24.86
CA LEU A 429 -4.10 -9.19 26.23
C LEU A 429 -5.37 -9.60 26.99
N THR A 430 -6.42 -9.96 26.28
CA THR A 430 -7.72 -10.32 26.87
C THR A 430 -7.75 -11.81 27.18
N PRO A 431 -7.95 -12.23 28.43
CA PRO A 431 -7.96 -13.65 28.83
C PRO A 431 -9.19 -14.40 28.32
N ASP A 432 -10.29 -13.71 28.05
CA ASP A 432 -11.52 -14.32 27.54
C ASP A 432 -11.41 -14.60 26.02
N HIS A 433 -11.85 -15.79 25.62
CA HIS A 433 -11.80 -16.30 24.26
C HIS A 433 -13.19 -16.33 23.58
N SER A 434 -14.21 -15.75 24.23
CA SER A 434 -15.58 -15.74 23.71
C SER A 434 -15.70 -14.92 22.44
N LYS A 435 -16.68 -15.26 21.61
CA LYS A 435 -16.98 -14.46 20.40
C LYS A 435 -17.48 -13.06 20.75
N GLU A 436 -18.15 -12.94 21.86
CA GLU A 436 -18.67 -11.69 22.41
C GLU A 436 -17.52 -10.73 22.69
N THR A 437 -16.49 -11.17 23.40
CA THR A 437 -15.30 -10.37 23.72
C THR A 437 -14.52 -10.01 22.45
N MET A 438 -14.37 -10.92 21.48
CA MET A 438 -13.75 -10.59 20.19
C MET A 438 -14.56 -9.54 19.43
N HIS A 439 -15.86 -9.54 19.53
CA HIS A 439 -16.73 -8.52 18.94
C HIS A 439 -16.59 -7.17 19.64
N GLU A 440 -16.59 -7.15 20.97
CA GLU A 440 -16.36 -5.93 21.77
C GLU A 440 -15.02 -5.27 21.43
N ILE A 441 -13.93 -6.05 21.30
CA ILE A 441 -12.62 -5.53 20.87
C ILE A 441 -12.71 -4.94 19.46
N ALA A 442 -13.40 -5.59 18.53
CA ALA A 442 -13.55 -5.10 17.16
C ALA A 442 -14.34 -3.79 17.09
N GLU A 443 -15.25 -3.54 18.06
CA GLU A 443 -16.12 -2.36 18.12
C GLU A 443 -15.60 -1.26 19.07
N CYS A 444 -14.50 -1.48 19.80
CA CYS A 444 -13.96 -0.49 20.75
C CYS A 444 -13.43 0.81 20.10
N GLY A 445 -13.51 0.95 18.78
CA GLY A 445 -13.00 2.08 17.99
C GLY A 445 -11.74 1.77 17.19
N VAL A 446 -11.21 0.53 17.27
CA VAL A 446 -10.01 0.11 16.54
C VAL A 446 -10.26 -0.01 15.03
N ARG A 447 -11.46 -0.43 14.61
CA ARG A 447 -11.88 -0.54 13.22
C ARG A 447 -12.46 0.79 12.73
N GLY A 448 -12.35 1.05 11.42
CA GLY A 448 -12.87 2.26 10.77
C GLY A 448 -11.90 2.82 9.74
N ASP A 449 -12.40 3.77 8.93
CA ASP A 449 -11.66 4.41 7.83
C ASP A 449 -11.07 5.77 8.23
N GLU A 450 -11.29 6.24 9.45
CA GLU A 450 -10.76 7.50 9.97
C GLU A 450 -9.22 7.48 9.93
N GLY A 451 -8.66 8.64 9.60
CA GLY A 451 -7.20 8.79 9.49
C GLY A 451 -6.48 8.70 10.83
N ILE A 452 -7.12 9.14 11.91
CA ILE A 452 -6.69 9.04 13.31
C ILE A 452 -7.87 8.50 14.11
N LYS A 453 -7.64 7.47 14.88
CA LYS A 453 -8.60 6.84 15.80
C LYS A 453 -7.98 6.81 17.18
N GLU A 454 -8.71 7.30 18.16
CA GLU A 454 -8.31 7.35 19.57
C GLU A 454 -9.37 6.67 20.41
N PHE A 455 -8.97 5.77 21.27
CA PHE A 455 -9.87 5.06 22.15
C PHE A 455 -9.14 4.58 23.40
N THR A 456 -9.91 4.23 24.43
CA THR A 456 -9.40 3.76 25.71
C THR A 456 -9.94 2.37 26.00
N VAL A 457 -9.06 1.47 26.45
CA VAL A 457 -9.41 0.09 26.81
C VAL A 457 -9.05 -0.15 28.27
N PRO A 458 -9.96 -0.66 29.11
CA PRO A 458 -9.64 -1.05 30.48
C PRO A 458 -8.77 -2.32 30.48
N TYR A 459 -7.71 -2.32 31.28
CA TYR A 459 -6.80 -3.44 31.43
C TYR A 459 -6.23 -3.49 32.86
N GLU A 460 -6.44 -4.57 33.59
CA GLU A 460 -5.89 -4.80 34.95
C GLU A 460 -6.05 -3.60 35.93
N GLY A 461 -7.18 -2.90 35.87
CA GLY A 461 -7.50 -1.77 36.77
C GLY A 461 -6.93 -0.43 36.30
N MET A 462 -6.28 -0.36 35.14
CA MET A 462 -5.84 0.87 34.48
C MET A 462 -6.57 1.09 33.15
N ASN A 463 -6.51 2.29 32.63
CA ASN A 463 -7.02 2.65 31.31
C ASN A 463 -5.87 2.80 30.31
N LEU A 464 -5.85 1.98 29.29
CA LEU A 464 -4.88 2.07 28.19
C LEU A 464 -5.39 3.03 27.12
N ASN A 465 -4.73 4.16 26.96
CA ASN A 465 -5.00 5.10 25.86
C ASN A 465 -4.26 4.64 24.61
N ILE A 466 -4.99 4.43 23.53
CA ILE A 466 -4.46 3.86 22.28
C ILE A 466 -4.77 4.81 21.13
N CYS A 467 -3.81 4.94 20.24
CA CYS A 467 -3.97 5.69 19.00
C CYS A 467 -3.64 4.81 17.79
N VAL A 468 -4.47 4.88 16.77
CA VAL A 468 -4.23 4.25 15.45
C VAL A 468 -4.24 5.33 14.39
N ALA A 469 -3.13 5.53 13.71
CA ALA A 469 -3.03 6.51 12.64
C ALA A 469 -2.67 5.88 11.28
N SER A 470 -3.32 6.34 10.22
CA SER A 470 -3.05 5.91 8.85
C SER A 470 -2.79 7.11 7.93
N GLY A 471 -1.68 7.02 7.16
CA GLY A 471 -1.08 8.14 6.44
C GLY A 471 -0.06 8.89 7.30
N LEU A 472 1.13 9.17 6.76
CA LEU A 472 2.21 9.77 7.56
C LEU A 472 1.95 11.25 7.92
N ALA A 473 1.11 11.97 7.17
CA ALA A 473 0.66 13.30 7.59
C ALA A 473 -0.13 13.23 8.91
N ASN A 474 -1.00 12.21 9.07
CA ASN A 474 -1.71 11.96 10.32
C ASN A 474 -0.74 11.51 11.43
N ALA A 475 0.23 10.65 11.08
CA ALA A 475 1.29 10.25 12.00
C ALA A 475 2.06 11.47 12.53
N ARG A 476 2.40 12.42 11.67
CA ARG A 476 3.03 13.69 12.08
C ARG A 476 2.17 14.44 13.09
N THR A 477 0.87 14.58 12.82
CA THR A 477 -0.07 15.24 13.75
C THR A 477 -0.05 14.57 15.12
N VAL A 478 -0.13 13.24 15.18
CA VAL A 478 -0.10 12.49 16.44
C VAL A 478 1.25 12.67 17.15
N MET A 479 2.37 12.57 16.44
CA MET A 479 3.69 12.71 17.03
C MET A 479 3.95 14.13 17.57
N GLU A 480 3.48 15.18 16.88
CA GLU A 480 3.56 16.55 17.39
C GLU A 480 2.73 16.73 18.67
N GLN A 481 1.53 16.15 18.75
CA GLN A 481 0.71 16.19 19.96
C GLN A 481 1.39 15.48 21.16
N VAL A 482 2.01 14.32 20.89
CA VAL A 482 2.79 13.60 21.92
C VAL A 482 4.01 14.42 22.36
N LYS A 483 4.75 14.97 21.40
CA LYS A 483 5.95 15.79 21.66
C LYS A 483 5.65 17.05 22.47
N ASN A 484 4.51 17.69 22.22
CA ASN A 484 4.07 18.88 22.93
C ASN A 484 3.42 18.55 24.29
N GLY A 485 3.25 17.28 24.65
CA GLY A 485 2.57 16.87 25.88
C GLY A 485 1.04 17.10 25.87
N GLU A 486 0.45 17.29 24.68
CA GLU A 486 -1.00 17.52 24.53
C GLU A 486 -1.80 16.21 24.66
N LYS A 487 -1.16 15.08 24.34
CA LYS A 487 -1.76 13.74 24.37
C LYS A 487 -0.77 12.74 24.93
N GLU A 488 -1.30 11.79 25.72
CA GLU A 488 -0.54 10.67 26.27
C GLU A 488 -1.18 9.35 25.84
N TYR A 489 -0.38 8.50 25.23
CA TYR A 489 -0.80 7.17 24.77
C TYR A 489 0.12 6.10 25.38
N HIS A 490 -0.40 4.88 25.45
CA HIS A 490 0.37 3.69 25.84
C HIS A 490 0.85 2.93 24.60
N LEU A 491 0.00 2.87 23.56
CA LEU A 491 0.30 2.21 22.28
C LEU A 491 -0.11 3.11 21.12
N ILE A 492 0.75 3.21 20.11
CA ILE A 492 0.45 3.92 18.86
C ILE A 492 0.75 2.99 17.68
N GLU A 493 -0.28 2.62 16.93
CA GLU A 493 -0.13 1.97 15.64
C GLU A 493 -0.09 3.00 14.51
N ILE A 494 0.93 2.93 13.66
CA ILE A 494 1.02 3.80 12.48
C ILE A 494 1.25 2.98 11.22
N MET A 495 0.34 3.18 10.26
CA MET A 495 0.52 2.70 8.90
C MET A 495 0.70 3.85 7.92
N ALA A 496 1.79 3.84 7.14
CA ALA A 496 2.07 4.89 6.15
C ALA A 496 0.99 5.03 5.07
N CYS A 497 0.28 3.97 4.76
CA CYS A 497 -0.80 3.99 3.77
C CYS A 497 -2.15 4.22 4.45
N ARG A 498 -2.97 5.14 3.91
CA ARG A 498 -4.35 5.27 4.38
C ARG A 498 -5.10 3.95 4.23
N ARG A 499 -5.88 3.56 5.22
CA ARG A 499 -6.61 2.27 5.31
C ARG A 499 -5.71 1.03 5.44
N GLY A 500 -4.40 1.20 5.62
CA GLY A 500 -3.46 0.08 5.81
C GLY A 500 -2.91 -0.51 4.51
N CYS A 501 -2.34 -1.71 4.59
CA CYS A 501 -1.61 -2.38 3.51
C CYS A 501 -2.49 -2.79 2.32
N ILE A 502 -3.82 -2.89 2.48
CA ILE A 502 -4.77 -3.11 1.37
C ILE A 502 -4.68 -2.01 0.31
N MET A 503 -4.13 -0.84 0.66
CA MET A 503 -3.88 0.31 -0.21
C MET A 503 -2.39 0.63 -0.36
N GLY A 504 -1.53 -0.35 -0.13
CA GLY A 504 -0.09 -0.21 -0.24
C GLY A 504 0.40 0.18 -1.64
N GLY A 505 1.61 0.77 -1.72
CA GLY A 505 2.22 1.24 -2.96
C GLY A 505 2.47 0.15 -4.01
N GLY A 506 2.46 -1.14 -3.61
CA GLY A 506 2.61 -2.30 -4.49
C GLY A 506 1.30 -2.90 -5.00
N GLN A 507 0.15 -2.39 -4.54
CA GLN A 507 -1.17 -2.89 -4.94
C GLN A 507 -1.61 -2.40 -6.33
N PRO A 508 -2.56 -3.11 -7.00
CA PRO A 508 -3.22 -2.61 -8.21
C PRO A 508 -3.96 -1.29 -7.94
N THR A 509 -3.76 -0.28 -8.80
CA THR A 509 -4.20 1.11 -8.57
C THR A 509 -5.56 1.47 -9.15
N ARG A 510 -6.13 0.68 -10.07
CA ARG A 510 -7.42 0.94 -10.73
C ARG A 510 -8.66 0.75 -9.85
N SER A 511 -8.49 0.64 -8.53
CA SER A 511 -9.57 0.43 -7.58
C SER A 511 -10.20 1.76 -7.15
N GLY A 512 -11.50 1.92 -7.37
CA GLY A 512 -12.29 3.02 -6.80
C GLY A 512 -12.53 2.83 -5.29
N ASP A 513 -13.09 3.84 -4.62
CA ASP A 513 -13.32 3.83 -3.16
C ASP A 513 -14.12 2.61 -2.68
N ARG A 514 -15.11 2.16 -3.47
CA ARG A 514 -15.88 0.95 -3.17
C ARG A 514 -15.01 -0.32 -3.12
N THR A 515 -14.03 -0.44 -4.00
CA THR A 515 -13.10 -1.59 -3.99
C THR A 515 -12.22 -1.60 -2.74
N LYS A 516 -11.80 -0.42 -2.27
CA LYS A 516 -11.01 -0.26 -1.04
C LYS A 516 -11.75 -0.83 0.18
N ALA A 517 -13.02 -0.45 0.35
CA ALA A 517 -13.87 -0.97 1.41
C ALA A 517 -14.11 -2.49 1.29
N LEU A 518 -14.25 -3.01 0.07
CA LEU A 518 -14.42 -4.45 -0.16
C LEU A 518 -13.17 -5.25 0.18
N ARG A 519 -11.95 -4.72 -0.06
CA ARG A 519 -10.70 -5.38 0.37
C ARG A 519 -10.59 -5.47 1.88
N ALA A 520 -10.93 -4.39 2.62
CA ALA A 520 -10.97 -4.43 4.07
C ALA A 520 -11.97 -5.47 4.58
N LYS A 521 -13.20 -5.44 4.04
CA LYS A 521 -14.23 -6.45 4.36
C LYS A 521 -13.74 -7.88 4.06
N GLY A 522 -12.96 -8.07 2.99
CA GLY A 522 -12.39 -9.37 2.63
C GLY A 522 -11.43 -9.91 3.68
N LEU A 523 -10.57 -9.08 4.26
CA LEU A 523 -9.69 -9.50 5.35
C LEU A 523 -10.47 -9.79 6.64
N TYR A 524 -11.45 -8.97 7.00
CA TYR A 524 -12.33 -9.26 8.14
C TYR A 524 -13.15 -10.54 7.93
N ASN A 525 -13.60 -10.83 6.71
CA ASN A 525 -14.27 -12.09 6.42
C ASN A 525 -13.30 -13.28 6.53
N ALA A 526 -12.05 -13.13 6.11
CA ALA A 526 -11.05 -14.17 6.27
C ALA A 526 -10.75 -14.42 7.76
N ASP A 527 -10.61 -13.38 8.58
CA ASP A 527 -10.55 -13.50 10.04
C ASP A 527 -11.78 -14.24 10.59
N ASN A 528 -12.99 -13.84 10.20
CA ASN A 528 -14.22 -14.46 10.67
C ASN A 528 -14.31 -15.97 10.35
N THR A 529 -13.73 -16.40 9.26
CA THR A 529 -13.72 -17.82 8.84
C THR A 529 -12.54 -18.63 9.39
N THR A 530 -11.48 -17.97 9.87
CA THR A 530 -10.36 -18.63 10.53
C THR A 530 -10.78 -19.18 11.90
N ILE A 531 -10.42 -20.43 12.20
CA ILE A 531 -10.79 -21.10 13.44
C ILE A 531 -10.06 -20.47 14.63
N ILE A 532 -8.74 -20.32 14.51
CA ILE A 532 -7.89 -19.74 15.55
C ILE A 532 -7.95 -18.21 15.45
N LYS A 533 -8.32 -17.53 16.52
CA LYS A 533 -8.48 -16.07 16.56
C LYS A 533 -7.28 -15.34 17.12
N LYS A 534 -6.54 -15.96 17.99
CA LYS A 534 -5.45 -15.38 18.75
C LYS A 534 -4.13 -16.10 18.41
N ALA A 535 -3.04 -15.36 18.43
CA ALA A 535 -1.71 -15.86 18.12
C ALA A 535 -1.23 -16.94 19.10
N ASP A 536 -1.55 -16.77 20.39
CA ASP A 536 -1.20 -17.68 21.48
C ASP A 536 -2.03 -18.98 21.49
N GLU A 537 -3.05 -19.08 20.63
CA GLU A 537 -3.81 -20.33 20.39
C GLU A 537 -3.27 -21.11 19.18
N ASN A 538 -2.34 -20.54 18.40
CA ASN A 538 -1.80 -21.21 17.22
C ASN A 538 -0.79 -22.30 17.64
N PRO A 539 -1.12 -23.61 17.50
CA PRO A 539 -0.26 -24.70 17.96
C PRO A 539 1.09 -24.71 17.26
N LEU A 540 1.16 -24.29 15.99
CA LEU A 540 2.40 -24.24 15.21
C LEU A 540 3.33 -23.13 15.72
N VAL A 541 2.77 -22.01 16.16
CA VAL A 541 3.53 -20.94 16.82
C VAL A 541 4.10 -21.45 18.14
N LEU A 542 3.28 -22.11 18.96
CA LEU A 542 3.74 -22.66 20.23
C LEU A 542 4.81 -23.75 20.05
N GLU A 543 4.67 -24.60 19.04
CA GLU A 543 5.67 -25.60 18.69
C GLU A 543 6.99 -24.95 18.27
N LEU A 544 6.94 -23.88 17.49
CA LEU A 544 8.10 -23.12 17.04
C LEU A 544 8.88 -22.52 18.24
N TYR A 545 8.19 -21.94 19.22
CA TYR A 545 8.80 -21.41 20.45
C TYR A 545 9.43 -22.51 21.31
N ASN A 546 8.84 -23.70 21.37
CA ASN A 546 9.39 -24.83 22.12
C ASN A 546 10.53 -25.57 21.37
N GLY A 547 10.66 -25.34 20.06
CA GLY A 547 11.64 -25.97 19.18
C GLY A 547 12.69 -25.00 18.65
N LEU A 548 12.54 -24.61 17.37
CA LEU A 548 13.52 -23.83 16.61
C LEU A 548 13.88 -22.48 17.24
N LEU A 549 12.91 -21.78 17.79
CA LEU A 549 13.11 -20.45 18.40
C LEU A 549 13.72 -20.52 19.79
N LYS A 550 13.67 -21.67 20.47
CA LYS A 550 14.11 -21.78 21.87
C LYS A 550 15.52 -21.24 22.10
N GLY A 551 15.62 -20.10 22.79
CA GLY A 551 16.86 -19.39 23.07
C GLY A 551 17.40 -18.57 21.88
N LYS A 552 16.65 -18.47 20.78
CA LYS A 552 16.99 -17.68 19.58
C LYS A 552 15.96 -16.58 19.29
N GLU A 553 14.96 -16.41 20.16
CA GLU A 553 13.83 -15.51 19.96
C GLU A 553 14.31 -14.09 19.65
N HIS A 554 15.18 -13.55 20.51
CA HIS A 554 15.70 -12.19 20.33
C HIS A 554 16.52 -12.07 19.03
N HIS A 555 17.36 -13.05 18.73
CA HIS A 555 18.23 -13.04 17.55
C HIS A 555 17.46 -13.05 16.22
N LEU A 556 16.38 -13.82 16.15
CA LEU A 556 15.61 -14.00 14.91
C LEU A 556 14.42 -13.03 14.79
N LEU A 557 13.84 -12.58 15.91
CA LEU A 557 12.58 -11.84 15.90
C LEU A 557 12.74 -10.35 16.24
N HIS A 558 13.89 -9.92 16.79
CA HIS A 558 14.10 -8.53 17.19
C HIS A 558 15.24 -7.83 16.43
N ASN A 559 15.24 -6.51 16.49
CA ASN A 559 16.30 -5.63 16.01
C ASN A 559 17.08 -5.08 17.20
N ASP A 560 18.40 -5.12 17.15
CA ASP A 560 19.26 -4.51 18.18
C ASP A 560 19.30 -2.98 18.08
N SER A 561 19.01 -2.43 16.88
CA SER A 561 19.03 -0.98 16.61
C SER A 561 18.20 -0.64 15.36
N TYR A 562 17.78 0.62 15.25
CA TYR A 562 17.11 1.20 14.09
C TYR A 562 17.96 2.28 13.42
#